data_601cbfa482db127e93a47fc971f96da5
#
_entry.id   601cbfa482db127e93a47fc971f96da5
#
_cell.length_a   1.000
_cell.length_b   1.000
_cell.length_c   1.000
_cell.angle_alpha   90.00
_cell.angle_beta   90.00
_cell.angle_gamma   90.00
#
_symmetry.space_group_name_H-M   'P 1'
#
loop_
_entity.id
_entity.type
_entity.pdbx_description
1 polymer ?
#
loop_
_entity_poly.entity_id
_entity_poly.type
_entity_poly.pdbx_seq_one_letter_code
_entity_poly.pdbx_strand_id
1 'polypeptide(L)'
;MRITKQLLKKAHRASFENEESIRKSKECLCFHCNNLFPPSEIQDWVNDAHGRTALCPYCRIDSVIGDEAGYPFTEKFILAMNGYWFGLQKPIGEKRKYEYIVIEIDESEALPKTEEDSK
;
A
#
# COMPACT_ATOMS: atom_id res chain seq x y z
N MET A 1 -12.06 -10.12 2.98
CA MET A 1 -11.03 -10.34 1.97
C MET A 1 -9.79 -10.94 2.60
N ARG A 2 -9.26 -11.94 1.98
CA ARG A 2 -8.08 -12.58 2.51
C ARG A 2 -6.86 -11.79 2.09
N ILE A 3 -5.98 -11.51 3.03
CA ILE A 3 -4.79 -10.74 2.72
C ILE A 3 -3.61 -11.67 2.50
N THR A 4 -3.10 -11.66 1.28
CA THR A 4 -2.00 -12.53 0.92
C THR A 4 -0.84 -11.69 0.43
N LYS A 5 0.30 -12.33 0.29
CA LYS A 5 1.47 -11.65 -0.21
C LYS A 5 1.22 -11.13 -1.62
N GLN A 6 0.51 -11.91 -2.42
CA GLN A 6 0.21 -11.46 -3.76
C GLN A 6 -0.70 -10.27 -3.77
N LEU A 7 -1.67 -10.24 -2.86
CA LEU A 7 -2.54 -9.10 -2.76
C LEU A 7 -1.74 -7.85 -2.41
N LEU A 8 -0.79 -7.99 -1.49
CA LEU A 8 0.00 -6.84 -1.10
C LEU A 8 0.88 -6.34 -2.24
N LYS A 9 1.38 -7.25 -3.05
CA LYS A 9 2.19 -6.84 -4.19
C LYS A 9 1.34 -6.17 -5.26
N LYS A 10 0.14 -6.67 -5.49
CA LYS A 10 -0.73 -6.05 -6.44
C LYS A 10 -1.14 -4.68 -5.96
N ALA A 11 -1.46 -4.56 -4.68
CA ALA A 11 -1.86 -3.27 -4.14
C ALA A 11 -0.72 -2.26 -4.25
N HIS A 12 0.50 -2.72 -4.11
CA HIS A 12 1.64 -1.82 -4.23
C HIS A 12 1.68 -1.19 -5.62
N ARG A 13 1.32 -1.95 -6.65
CA ARG A 13 1.33 -1.39 -7.98
C ARG A 13 0.31 -0.29 -8.15
N ALA A 14 -0.75 -0.30 -7.34
CA ALA A 14 -1.75 0.74 -7.43
C ALA A 14 -1.23 2.07 -6.89
N SER A 15 -0.03 2.10 -6.32
CA SER A 15 0.55 3.35 -5.86
C SER A 15 1.43 4.00 -6.93
N PHE A 16 1.46 3.44 -8.14
CA PHE A 16 2.33 3.92 -9.19
C PHE A 16 1.50 4.40 -10.38
N GLU A 17 1.84 5.54 -10.93
CA GLU A 17 1.16 6.11 -12.10
C GLU A 17 -0.35 6.07 -11.90
N ASN A 18 -0.81 6.53 -10.77
CA ASN A 18 -2.17 6.32 -10.33
C ASN A 18 -3.05 7.56 -10.35
N GLU A 19 -2.66 8.59 -11.08
CA GLU A 19 -3.43 9.83 -11.04
C GLU A 19 -4.90 9.61 -11.39
N GLU A 20 -5.17 8.84 -12.42
CA GLU A 20 -6.53 8.66 -12.83
C GLU A 20 -7.35 7.94 -11.76
N SER A 21 -6.80 6.91 -11.17
CA SER A 21 -7.48 6.17 -10.14
C SER A 21 -7.68 7.03 -8.90
N ILE A 22 -6.68 7.83 -8.55
CA ILE A 22 -6.78 8.70 -7.39
C ILE A 22 -7.90 9.71 -7.61
N ARG A 23 -7.99 10.29 -8.80
CA ARG A 23 -9.01 11.30 -9.04
C ARG A 23 -10.42 10.73 -8.98
N LYS A 24 -10.58 9.44 -9.19
CA LYS A 24 -11.87 8.81 -9.10
C LYS A 24 -12.16 8.29 -7.71
N SER A 25 -11.22 8.41 -6.80
CA SER A 25 -11.37 7.86 -5.46
C SER A 25 -12.02 8.83 -4.52
N LYS A 26 -12.61 8.32 -3.46
CA LYS A 26 -13.18 9.15 -2.43
C LYS A 26 -12.22 9.25 -1.27
N GLU A 27 -11.42 8.24 -1.08
CA GLU A 27 -10.48 8.21 0.02
C GLU A 27 -9.19 7.59 -0.43
N CYS A 28 -8.07 8.09 0.08
CA CYS A 28 -6.76 7.55 -0.23
C CYS A 28 -6.07 7.09 1.03
N LEU A 29 -5.16 6.14 0.86
CA LEU A 29 -4.37 5.62 1.97
C LEU A 29 -2.90 5.75 1.59
N CYS A 30 -2.07 6.28 2.49
CA CYS A 30 -0.64 6.19 2.33
C CYS A 30 -0.17 5.06 3.22
N PHE A 31 0.34 3.98 2.63
CA PHE A 31 0.74 2.85 3.46
C PHE A 31 2.13 3.00 4.05
N HIS A 32 2.74 4.15 3.87
CA HIS A 32 3.99 4.42 4.58
C HIS A 32 3.71 5.06 5.93
N CYS A 33 2.84 6.06 5.97
CA CYS A 33 2.52 6.72 7.24
C CYS A 33 1.14 6.37 7.77
N ASN A 34 0.39 5.58 7.00
CA ASN A 34 -0.92 5.07 7.38
C ASN A 34 -2.00 6.11 7.54
N ASN A 35 -1.82 7.27 6.94
CA ASN A 35 -2.87 8.30 6.98
C ASN A 35 -3.89 8.06 5.89
N LEU A 36 -5.12 8.40 6.20
CA LEU A 36 -6.20 8.36 5.23
C LEU A 36 -6.58 9.80 4.93
N PHE A 37 -6.87 10.10 3.68
CA PHE A 37 -7.20 11.48 3.32
C PHE A 37 -7.93 11.49 1.99
N PRO A 38 -8.67 12.54 1.70
CA PRO A 38 -9.35 12.62 0.41
C PRO A 38 -8.35 13.01 -0.68
N PRO A 39 -8.62 12.68 -1.92
CA PRO A 39 -7.73 13.03 -3.01
C PRO A 39 -7.42 14.51 -3.09
N SER A 40 -8.36 15.34 -2.64
CA SER A 40 -8.14 16.77 -2.74
C SER A 40 -6.99 17.29 -1.90
N GLU A 41 -6.49 16.49 -0.97
CA GLU A 41 -5.37 16.94 -0.17
C GLU A 41 -4.03 16.70 -0.83
N ILE A 42 -4.01 15.95 -1.93
CA ILE A 42 -2.75 15.69 -2.62
C ILE A 42 -2.29 16.96 -3.31
N GLN A 43 -1.08 17.37 -3.06
CA GLN A 43 -0.55 18.57 -3.63
C GLN A 43 0.52 18.35 -4.67
N ASP A 44 1.23 17.25 -4.56
CA ASP A 44 2.35 17.01 -5.43
C ASP A 44 2.26 15.68 -6.14
N TRP A 45 2.76 15.62 -7.34
CA TRP A 45 2.75 14.44 -8.16
C TRP A 45 4.11 14.28 -8.82
N VAL A 46 4.49 13.03 -9.05
CA VAL A 46 5.73 12.75 -9.73
C VAL A 46 5.37 12.32 -11.14
N ASN A 47 6.06 12.87 -12.13
CA ASN A 47 5.81 12.46 -13.50
C ASN A 47 6.59 11.20 -13.81
N ASP A 48 5.85 10.15 -14.11
CA ASP A 48 6.47 8.90 -14.47
C ASP A 48 6.18 8.62 -15.95
N ALA A 49 6.70 7.54 -16.46
CA ALA A 49 6.66 7.29 -17.89
C ALA A 49 5.26 7.31 -18.50
N HIS A 50 4.30 6.71 -17.82
CA HIS A 50 2.98 6.61 -18.39
C HIS A 50 1.90 7.31 -17.58
N GLY A 51 2.27 8.20 -16.70
CA GLY A 51 1.28 8.91 -15.91
C GLY A 51 1.94 9.49 -14.69
N ARG A 52 1.15 10.15 -13.87
CA ARG A 52 1.68 10.76 -12.67
C ARG A 52 1.37 9.92 -11.45
N THR A 53 2.28 9.96 -10.49
CA THR A 53 2.18 9.22 -9.27
C THR A 53 1.96 10.19 -8.11
N ALA A 54 0.96 9.90 -7.27
CA ALA A 54 0.63 10.79 -6.16
C ALA A 54 1.65 10.68 -5.05
N LEU A 55 1.95 11.82 -4.42
CA LEU A 55 2.78 11.83 -3.23
C LEU A 55 1.91 12.12 -2.04
N CYS A 56 2.17 11.47 -0.93
CA CYS A 56 1.39 11.65 0.27
C CYS A 56 1.54 13.08 0.76
N PRO A 57 0.45 13.76 1.10
CA PRO A 57 0.56 15.12 1.58
C PRO A 57 1.16 15.24 2.97
N TYR A 58 1.24 14.13 3.68
CA TYR A 58 1.77 14.15 5.03
C TYR A 58 3.24 13.70 5.12
N CYS A 59 3.62 12.61 4.47
CA CYS A 59 4.98 12.12 4.58
C CYS A 59 5.77 12.26 3.29
N ARG A 60 5.10 12.66 2.23
CA ARG A 60 5.75 12.92 0.93
C ARG A 60 6.30 11.69 0.22
N ILE A 61 5.88 10.51 0.64
CA ILE A 61 6.33 9.29 -0.01
C ILE A 61 5.31 8.88 -1.06
N ASP A 62 5.75 8.21 -2.11
CA ASP A 62 4.88 7.79 -3.18
C ASP A 62 4.21 6.45 -2.89
N SER A 63 3.57 6.36 -1.75
CA SER A 63 2.90 5.14 -1.32
C SER A 63 1.41 5.35 -1.13
N VAL A 64 0.78 6.03 -2.06
CA VAL A 64 -0.62 6.39 -1.96
C VAL A 64 -1.47 5.52 -2.86
N ILE A 65 -2.55 4.96 -2.31
CA ILE A 65 -3.49 4.17 -3.07
C ILE A 65 -4.87 4.77 -2.88
N GLY A 66 -5.63 4.90 -3.97
CA GLY A 66 -7.00 5.38 -3.86
C GLY A 66 -7.95 4.22 -3.75
N ASP A 67 -9.10 4.43 -3.11
CA ASP A 67 -10.04 3.34 -2.90
C ASP A 67 -10.69 2.88 -4.20
N GLU A 68 -10.57 3.64 -5.26
CA GLU A 68 -11.10 3.22 -6.53
C GLU A 68 -10.37 1.97 -7.04
N ALA A 69 -9.15 1.75 -6.55
CA ALA A 69 -8.40 0.57 -6.96
C ALA A 69 -8.99 -0.73 -6.41
N GLY A 70 -9.91 -0.63 -5.47
CA GLY A 70 -10.65 -1.79 -5.03
C GLY A 70 -10.15 -2.50 -3.79
N TYR A 71 -9.14 -1.97 -3.12
CA TYR A 71 -8.65 -2.59 -1.91
C TYR A 71 -9.33 -1.98 -0.69
N PRO A 72 -9.65 -2.80 0.31
CA PRO A 72 -10.33 -2.26 1.49
C PRO A 72 -9.32 -1.59 2.42
N PHE A 73 -9.69 -0.44 2.96
CA PHE A 73 -8.78 0.24 3.86
C PHE A 73 -9.12 -0.11 5.30
N THR A 74 -9.15 -1.42 5.58
CA THR A 74 -9.38 -1.88 6.94
C THR A 74 -8.08 -1.79 7.70
N GLU A 75 -8.16 -1.84 9.01
CA GLU A 75 -6.98 -1.77 9.83
C GLU A 75 -6.01 -2.89 9.47
N LYS A 76 -6.55 -4.09 9.24
CA LYS A 76 -5.69 -5.22 8.92
C LYS A 76 -4.94 -4.98 7.60
N PHE A 77 -5.62 -4.49 6.60
CA PHE A 77 -4.98 -4.24 5.32
C PHE A 77 -3.91 -3.15 5.46
N ILE A 78 -4.25 -2.07 6.18
CA ILE A 78 -3.31 -0.98 6.34
C ILE A 78 -2.04 -1.44 7.05
N LEU A 79 -2.21 -2.19 8.13
CA LEU A 79 -1.05 -2.65 8.87
C LEU A 79 -0.25 -3.66 8.06
N ALA A 80 -0.92 -4.49 7.27
CA ALA A 80 -0.23 -5.46 6.46
C ALA A 80 0.60 -4.80 5.38
N MET A 81 0.03 -3.80 4.71
CA MET A 81 0.78 -3.08 3.69
C MET A 81 1.98 -2.38 4.29
N ASN A 82 1.75 -1.67 5.40
CA ASN A 82 2.84 -0.96 6.03
C ASN A 82 3.92 -1.93 6.50
N GLY A 83 3.52 -3.03 7.12
CA GLY A 83 4.49 -3.97 7.63
C GLY A 83 5.28 -4.68 6.55
N TYR A 84 4.58 -5.10 5.51
CA TYR A 84 5.25 -5.83 4.45
C TYR A 84 6.26 -4.99 3.70
N TRP A 85 5.90 -3.75 3.40
CA TRP A 85 6.78 -2.90 2.60
C TRP A 85 7.75 -2.06 3.39
N PHE A 86 7.38 -1.68 4.62
CA PHE A 86 8.21 -0.80 5.42
C PHE A 86 8.52 -1.29 6.83
N GLY A 87 8.03 -2.47 7.18
CA GLY A 87 8.12 -2.89 8.56
C GLY A 87 9.49 -2.98 9.14
N LEU A 88 10.43 -3.39 8.31
CA LEU A 88 11.79 -3.55 8.81
C LEU A 88 12.44 -2.25 9.16
N GLN A 89 11.86 -1.15 8.76
CA GLN A 89 12.45 0.13 9.02
C GLN A 89 11.81 0.83 10.20
N LYS A 90 10.85 0.18 10.84
CA LYS A 90 10.15 0.82 11.92
C LYS A 90 10.83 0.63 13.25
N PRO A 91 10.52 1.49 14.20
CA PRO A 91 11.03 1.34 15.54
C PRO A 91 10.51 0.06 16.12
N ILE A 92 11.25 -0.47 17.02
CA ILE A 92 10.95 -1.72 17.60
C ILE A 92 9.54 -1.91 18.09
N GLY A 93 9.04 -1.01 18.84
CA GLY A 93 7.73 -1.18 19.42
C GLY A 93 6.63 -1.33 18.43
N GLU A 94 6.66 -0.56 17.37
CA GLU A 94 5.64 -0.62 16.39
C GLU A 94 5.84 -1.72 15.42
N LYS A 95 7.08 -2.01 15.16
CA LYS A 95 7.41 -3.01 14.24
C LYS A 95 6.88 -4.37 14.56
N ARG A 96 6.78 -4.70 15.82
CA ARG A 96 6.31 -5.98 16.21
C ARG A 96 4.92 -6.31 15.70
N LYS A 97 4.06 -5.33 15.70
CA LYS A 97 2.73 -5.52 15.24
C LYS A 97 2.69 -5.84 13.77
N TYR A 98 3.48 -5.12 13.01
CA TYR A 98 3.51 -5.32 11.59
C TYR A 98 4.11 -6.67 11.22
N GLU A 99 5.14 -7.06 11.90
CA GLU A 99 5.78 -8.31 11.60
C GLU A 99 4.86 -9.49 11.81
N TYR A 100 4.05 -9.38 12.84
CA TYR A 100 3.14 -10.43 13.15
C TYR A 100 2.16 -10.63 12.01
N ILE A 101 1.62 -9.56 11.50
CA ILE A 101 0.69 -9.63 10.41
C ILE A 101 1.33 -10.16 9.15
N VAL A 102 2.52 -9.72 8.89
CA VAL A 102 3.21 -10.16 7.69
C VAL A 102 3.53 -11.64 7.73
N ILE A 103 3.94 -12.14 8.88
CA ILE A 103 4.24 -13.53 9.01
C ILE A 103 2.99 -14.37 8.76
N GLU A 104 1.88 -13.94 9.30
CA GLU A 104 0.66 -14.64 9.09
C GLU A 104 0.32 -14.73 7.62
N ILE A 105 0.49 -13.63 6.94
CA ILE A 105 0.19 -13.59 5.53
C ILE A 105 1.11 -14.48 4.73
N ASP A 106 2.37 -14.49 5.08
CA ASP A 106 3.32 -15.32 4.38
C ASP A 106 2.97 -16.77 4.51
N GLU A 107 2.54 -17.18 5.66
CA GLU A 107 2.17 -18.54 5.84
C GLU A 107 1.00 -18.91 4.98
N SER A 108 0.05 -18.05 4.87
CA SER A 108 -1.10 -18.37 4.07
C SER A 108 -0.76 -18.39 2.61
N GLU A 109 0.37 -17.80 2.26
CA GLU A 109 0.74 -17.79 0.87
C GLU A 109 1.79 -18.77 0.57
N ALA A 110 2.00 -19.69 1.40
CA ALA A 110 3.02 -20.64 1.22
C ALA A 110 2.66 -21.50 0.11
N LEU A 111 2.41 -21.03 -1.00
CA LEU A 111 2.07 -21.80 -2.06
C LEU A 111 2.85 -21.63 -3.19
N PRO A 112 2.58 -22.31 -4.13
CA PRO A 112 3.28 -22.33 -5.35
C PRO A 112 3.30 -21.09 -6.10
N LYS A 113 2.58 -20.18 -5.68
CA LYS A 113 2.56 -19.00 -6.43
C LYS A 113 3.74 -18.19 -6.36
N THR A 114 4.66 -18.61 -5.63
CA THR A 114 5.84 -17.79 -5.50
C THR A 114 6.47 -17.53 -6.81
N GLU A 115 6.32 -18.40 -7.73
CA GLU A 115 6.98 -18.15 -8.96
C GLU A 115 6.38 -16.98 -9.63
N GLU A 116 5.17 -16.68 -9.40
CA GLU A 116 4.64 -15.57 -10.00
C GLU A 116 5.16 -14.35 -9.42
N ASP A 117 5.55 -14.38 -8.20
CA ASP A 117 6.06 -13.21 -7.58
C ASP A 117 7.29 -12.73 -8.22
N SER A 118 7.98 -13.57 -8.87
CA SER A 118 9.22 -13.14 -9.42
C SER A 118 9.05 -12.30 -10.64
N LYS A 119 7.90 -12.19 -11.13
CA LYS A 119 7.77 -11.37 -12.25
C LYS A 119 7.61 -10.03 -12.00
#